data_6942f4707223800f3e741698362a8f93
#
_entry.id   6942f4707223800f3e741698362a8f93
#
_cell.length_a   1.000
_cell.length_b   1.000
_cell.length_c   1.000
_cell.angle_alpha   90.00
_cell.angle_beta   90.00
_cell.angle_gamma   90.00
#
_symmetry.space_group_name_H-M   'P 1'
#
loop_
_entity.id
_entity.type
_entity.pdbx_description
1 polymer ?
#
loop_
_entity_poly.entity_id
_entity_poly.type
_entity_poly.pdbx_seq_one_letter_code
_entity_poly.pdbx_strand_id
1 'polypeptide(L)'
;EGDDWVTKYDLSSLKVLGTVGEPIKSPEWHWYFNVIGNEKCPIVDTWWQTETGGILMSPIPGCVPTKPGSATLPLPGIIPEILDEEGKVITERNTTGYLVMTQSWPGQMRTVYGDHQRFIDTYFSQAPGNYFTGDGAYIDDDGYFWITGRVDDVLNVSGHRIGTAEVEGAIGAASGVAEAAVIGYNHEIKGEGIYCLLYTS
;
A
#
# COMPACT_ATOMS: atom_id res chain seq x y z
N GLU A 1 19.29 -12.22 7.63
CA GLU A 1 20.05 -12.43 8.90
C GLU A 1 19.53 -13.63 9.71
N GLY A 2 18.35 -14.18 9.38
CA GLY A 2 17.76 -15.37 10.02
C GLY A 2 17.08 -15.09 11.36
N ASP A 3 16.46 -16.13 11.90
CA ASP A 3 15.61 -16.05 13.09
C ASP A 3 16.39 -15.89 14.40
N ASP A 4 17.67 -16.27 14.39
CA ASP A 4 18.53 -16.28 15.59
C ASP A 4 18.65 -14.91 16.29
N TRP A 5 18.52 -13.83 15.51
CA TRP A 5 18.52 -12.48 16.05
C TRP A 5 17.31 -12.16 16.93
N VAL A 6 16.22 -12.86 16.69
CA VAL A 6 14.95 -12.67 17.39
C VAL A 6 14.76 -13.71 18.48
N THR A 7 14.95 -14.98 18.14
CA THR A 7 14.59 -16.12 19.00
C THR A 7 15.41 -16.20 20.28
N LYS A 8 16.53 -15.49 20.36
CA LYS A 8 17.32 -15.36 21.59
C LYS A 8 16.68 -14.47 22.67
N TYR A 9 15.64 -13.73 22.34
CA TYR A 9 14.93 -12.84 23.27
C TYR A 9 13.58 -13.43 23.66
N ASP A 10 13.17 -13.15 24.90
CA ASP A 10 11.80 -13.44 25.34
C ASP A 10 10.84 -12.34 24.85
N LEU A 11 10.03 -12.66 23.86
CA LEU A 11 9.03 -11.77 23.27
C LEU A 11 7.61 -12.08 23.78
N SER A 12 7.46 -12.88 24.84
CA SER A 12 6.15 -13.34 25.35
C SER A 12 5.24 -12.21 25.83
N SER A 13 5.81 -11.03 26.11
CA SER A 13 5.05 -9.82 26.50
C SER A 13 4.38 -9.09 25.32
N LEU A 14 4.77 -9.38 24.08
CA LEU A 14 4.16 -8.79 22.88
C LEU A 14 2.71 -9.26 22.76
N LYS A 15 1.84 -8.31 22.36
CA LYS A 15 0.40 -8.55 22.18
C LYS A 15 -0.11 -8.14 20.81
N VAL A 16 0.56 -7.18 20.19
CA VAL A 16 0.20 -6.62 18.89
C VAL A 16 1.50 -6.27 18.18
N LEU A 17 1.55 -6.53 16.88
CA LEU A 17 2.60 -6.10 15.98
C LEU A 17 2.03 -5.08 15.01
N GLY A 18 2.85 -4.16 14.51
CA GLY A 18 2.40 -3.15 13.57
C GLY A 18 3.36 -3.03 12.39
N THR A 19 2.81 -2.68 11.23
CA THR A 19 3.57 -2.35 10.02
C THR A 19 3.13 -1.01 9.47
N VAL A 20 4.08 -0.28 8.89
CA VAL A 20 3.84 1.06 8.38
C VAL A 20 4.93 1.46 7.39
N GLY A 21 4.62 2.43 6.54
CA GLY A 21 5.56 3.04 5.61
C GLY A 21 5.36 2.57 4.18
N GLU A 22 5.24 1.28 3.98
CA GLU A 22 4.92 0.66 2.69
C GLU A 22 4.10 -0.62 2.91
N PRO A 23 3.37 -1.12 1.88
CA PRO A 23 2.65 -2.38 1.99
C PRO A 23 3.60 -3.53 2.30
N ILE A 24 3.33 -4.26 3.39
CA ILE A 24 4.12 -5.43 3.75
C ILE A 24 3.85 -6.56 2.78
N LYS A 25 4.91 -7.21 2.29
CA LYS A 25 4.79 -8.38 1.41
C LYS A 25 4.37 -9.62 2.22
N SER A 26 3.68 -10.56 1.58
CA SER A 26 3.16 -11.75 2.25
C SER A 26 4.21 -12.62 2.95
N PRO A 27 5.41 -12.88 2.38
CA PRO A 27 6.45 -13.64 3.08
C PRO A 27 6.93 -12.95 4.36
N GLU A 28 7.17 -11.64 4.32
CA GLU A 28 7.60 -10.85 5.48
C GLU A 28 6.50 -10.79 6.55
N TRP A 29 5.23 -10.67 6.13
CA TRP A 29 4.10 -10.72 7.03
C TRP A 29 4.04 -12.06 7.78
N HIS A 30 4.18 -13.19 7.06
CA HIS A 30 4.18 -14.52 7.68
C HIS A 30 5.37 -14.73 8.61
N TRP A 31 6.56 -14.28 8.21
CA TRP A 31 7.72 -14.33 9.09
C TRP A 31 7.49 -13.50 10.37
N TYR A 32 6.96 -12.30 10.21
CA TYR A 32 6.68 -11.40 11.33
C TYR A 32 5.63 -12.00 12.29
N PHE A 33 4.57 -12.58 11.74
CA PHE A 33 3.54 -13.26 12.52
C PHE A 33 4.06 -14.50 13.23
N ASN A 34 4.79 -15.38 12.51
CA ASN A 34 5.22 -16.67 13.05
C ASN A 34 6.38 -16.51 14.04
N VAL A 35 7.42 -15.75 13.67
CA VAL A 35 8.67 -15.66 14.44
C VAL A 35 8.59 -14.60 15.54
N ILE A 36 8.19 -13.36 15.19
CA ILE A 36 8.09 -12.28 16.17
C ILE A 36 6.83 -12.41 17.01
N GLY A 37 5.70 -12.66 16.35
CA GLY A 37 4.38 -12.74 16.96
C GLY A 37 4.07 -14.06 17.64
N ASN A 38 4.93 -15.08 17.45
CA ASN A 38 4.72 -16.43 17.97
C ASN A 38 3.31 -16.96 17.65
N GLU A 39 2.81 -16.69 16.44
CA GLU A 39 1.48 -17.06 15.94
C GLU A 39 0.31 -16.55 16.79
N LYS A 40 0.53 -15.56 17.64
CA LYS A 40 -0.46 -15.05 18.60
C LYS A 40 -0.74 -13.56 18.45
N CYS A 41 0.29 -12.77 18.09
CA CYS A 41 0.13 -11.34 17.97
C CYS A 41 -0.52 -10.99 16.63
N PRO A 42 -1.69 -10.34 16.61
CA PRO A 42 -2.24 -9.80 15.38
C PRO A 42 -1.30 -8.75 14.80
N ILE A 43 -1.18 -8.75 13.47
CA ILE A 43 -0.45 -7.71 12.76
C ILE A 43 -1.42 -6.63 12.33
N VAL A 44 -1.13 -5.40 12.73
CA VAL A 44 -1.87 -4.19 12.39
C VAL A 44 -1.12 -3.50 11.26
N ASP A 45 -1.52 -3.79 10.03
CA ASP A 45 -0.98 -3.17 8.83
C ASP A 45 -1.77 -1.89 8.54
N THR A 46 -1.08 -0.74 8.58
CA THR A 46 -1.75 0.56 8.57
C THR A 46 -1.46 1.31 7.28
N TRP A 47 -2.51 1.91 6.70
CA TRP A 47 -2.32 2.87 5.63
C TRP A 47 -2.62 4.29 6.10
N TRP A 48 -1.69 5.17 5.84
CA TRP A 48 -1.78 6.61 6.09
C TRP A 48 -0.71 7.35 5.30
N GLN A 49 -0.82 8.66 5.25
CA GLN A 49 0.16 9.57 4.67
C GLN A 49 0.45 10.69 5.67
N THR A 50 1.56 11.40 5.50
CA THR A 50 1.84 12.61 6.30
C THR A 50 0.67 13.59 6.25
N GLU A 51 0.09 13.72 5.07
CA GLU A 51 -1.03 14.60 4.74
C GLU A 51 -2.35 14.18 5.38
N THR A 52 -2.49 12.93 5.74
CA THR A 52 -3.72 12.45 6.40
C THR A 52 -3.76 12.75 7.88
N GLY A 53 -2.61 13.12 8.48
CA GLY A 53 -2.52 13.46 9.90
C GLY A 53 -2.75 12.29 10.86
N GLY A 54 -2.91 11.08 10.33
CA GLY A 54 -3.11 9.85 11.08
C GLY A 54 -3.56 8.71 10.20
N ILE A 55 -3.73 7.55 10.80
CA ILE A 55 -4.14 6.31 10.12
C ILE A 55 -5.57 6.45 9.60
N LEU A 56 -5.78 6.09 8.33
CA LEU A 56 -7.11 6.07 7.71
C LEU A 56 -7.65 4.66 7.49
N MET A 57 -6.78 3.67 7.28
CA MET A 57 -7.16 2.26 7.14
C MET A 57 -6.30 1.40 8.05
N SER A 58 -6.93 0.46 8.73
CA SER A 58 -6.25 -0.43 9.68
C SER A 58 -7.15 -1.58 10.09
N PRO A 59 -6.64 -2.80 10.23
CA PRO A 59 -7.35 -3.82 10.96
C PRO A 59 -7.52 -3.41 12.42
N ILE A 60 -8.66 -3.78 13.00
CA ILE A 60 -8.93 -3.64 14.43
C ILE A 60 -8.79 -5.02 15.06
N PRO A 61 -7.73 -5.28 15.86
CA PRO A 61 -7.49 -6.59 16.47
C PRO A 61 -8.71 -7.10 17.23
N GLY A 62 -9.08 -8.35 16.98
CA GLY A 62 -10.24 -8.98 17.59
C GLY A 62 -11.59 -8.64 16.96
N CYS A 63 -11.65 -7.66 16.05
CA CYS A 63 -12.89 -7.27 15.36
C CYS A 63 -12.87 -7.64 13.87
N VAL A 64 -11.69 -7.56 13.24
CA VAL A 64 -11.53 -7.75 11.80
C VAL A 64 -10.45 -8.81 11.55
N PRO A 65 -10.75 -9.91 10.81
CA PRO A 65 -9.73 -10.84 10.35
C PRO A 65 -8.69 -10.10 9.49
N THR A 66 -7.43 -10.46 9.65
CA THR A 66 -6.34 -9.87 8.85
C THR A 66 -6.01 -10.71 7.63
N LYS A 67 -5.58 -10.07 6.56
CA LYS A 67 -4.99 -10.71 5.37
C LYS A 67 -3.59 -10.16 5.17
N PRO A 68 -2.58 -11.03 4.93
CA PRO A 68 -1.20 -10.59 4.71
C PRO A 68 -1.08 -9.58 3.57
N GLY A 69 -0.70 -8.33 3.89
CA GLY A 69 -0.51 -7.25 2.92
C GLY A 69 -1.74 -6.37 2.67
N SER A 70 -2.88 -6.64 3.32
CA SER A 70 -4.06 -5.78 3.19
C SER A 70 -4.15 -4.77 4.34
N ALA A 71 -4.42 -3.51 4.01
CA ALA A 71 -4.77 -2.47 4.99
C ALA A 71 -6.18 -2.67 5.60
N THR A 72 -6.91 -3.68 5.15
CA THR A 72 -8.25 -4.09 5.57
C THR A 72 -9.34 -3.05 5.33
N LEU A 73 -9.85 -2.41 6.36
CA LEU A 73 -11.03 -1.55 6.29
C LEU A 73 -10.69 -0.10 6.67
N PRO A 74 -11.42 0.88 6.11
CA PRO A 74 -11.30 2.25 6.57
C PRO A 74 -11.78 2.39 8.02
N LEU A 75 -11.13 3.28 8.77
CA LEU A 75 -11.56 3.64 10.11
C LEU A 75 -12.88 4.41 10.08
N PRO A 76 -13.67 4.41 11.16
CA PRO A 76 -14.95 5.11 11.21
C PRO A 76 -14.84 6.59 10.81
N GLY A 77 -15.66 7.02 9.87
CA GLY A 77 -15.68 8.38 9.33
C GLY A 77 -14.76 8.61 8.14
N ILE A 78 -14.01 7.60 7.69
CA ILE A 78 -13.21 7.64 6.47
C ILE A 78 -14.00 6.99 5.35
N ILE A 79 -14.15 7.69 4.22
CA ILE A 79 -14.93 7.23 3.06
C ILE A 79 -14.02 7.18 1.83
N PRO A 80 -13.30 6.07 1.64
CA PRO A 80 -12.47 5.86 0.46
C PRO A 80 -13.30 5.35 -0.72
N GLU A 81 -12.88 5.73 -1.92
CA GLU A 81 -13.35 5.17 -3.19
C GLU A 81 -12.16 4.88 -4.10
N ILE A 82 -12.37 4.00 -5.07
CA ILE A 82 -11.41 3.70 -6.14
C ILE A 82 -11.96 4.29 -7.43
N LEU A 83 -11.17 5.13 -8.10
CA LEU A 83 -11.55 5.75 -9.37
C LEU A 83 -10.75 5.18 -10.54
N ASP A 84 -11.37 5.11 -11.69
CA ASP A 84 -10.69 4.85 -12.97
C ASP A 84 -9.97 6.11 -13.50
N GLU A 85 -9.37 6.01 -14.68
CA GLU A 85 -8.65 7.12 -15.34
C GLU A 85 -9.60 8.26 -15.77
N GLU A 86 -10.86 7.97 -15.98
CA GLU A 86 -11.90 8.95 -16.30
C GLU A 86 -12.55 9.58 -15.06
N GLY A 87 -12.13 9.18 -13.87
CA GLY A 87 -12.64 9.67 -12.59
C GLY A 87 -13.97 9.06 -12.15
N LYS A 88 -14.37 7.92 -12.75
CA LYS A 88 -15.57 7.18 -12.33
C LYS A 88 -15.22 6.16 -11.25
N VAL A 89 -16.16 5.94 -10.35
CA VAL A 89 -16.01 4.93 -9.29
C VAL A 89 -15.99 3.54 -9.89
N ILE A 90 -14.93 2.79 -9.58
CA ILE A 90 -14.81 1.36 -9.89
C ILE A 90 -15.60 0.59 -8.84
N THR A 91 -16.61 -0.16 -9.30
CA THR A 91 -17.44 -1.03 -8.44
C THR A 91 -17.05 -2.50 -8.52
N GLU A 92 -16.30 -2.88 -9.55
CA GLU A 92 -15.79 -4.21 -9.78
C GLU A 92 -14.71 -4.55 -8.75
N ARG A 93 -14.84 -5.74 -8.14
CA ARG A 93 -13.86 -6.24 -7.19
C ARG A 93 -12.55 -6.64 -7.89
N ASN A 94 -11.45 -6.57 -7.15
CA ASN A 94 -10.11 -6.92 -7.62
C ASN A 94 -9.64 -6.09 -8.85
N THR A 95 -10.22 -4.90 -9.04
CA THR A 95 -9.86 -3.97 -10.10
C THR A 95 -9.12 -2.78 -9.52
N THR A 96 -7.88 -2.59 -9.96
CA THR A 96 -7.01 -1.50 -9.48
C THR A 96 -7.40 -0.17 -10.10
N GLY A 97 -7.40 0.88 -9.27
CA GLY A 97 -7.58 2.26 -9.68
C GLY A 97 -6.93 3.22 -8.70
N TYR A 98 -7.33 4.48 -8.77
CA TYR A 98 -6.84 5.55 -7.92
C TYR A 98 -7.60 5.61 -6.59
N LEU A 99 -6.87 5.54 -5.49
CA LEU A 99 -7.46 5.71 -4.17
C LEU A 99 -7.74 7.19 -3.89
N VAL A 100 -8.99 7.49 -3.55
CA VAL A 100 -9.41 8.84 -3.15
C VAL A 100 -10.21 8.79 -1.86
N MET A 101 -10.23 9.91 -1.12
CA MET A 101 -11.15 10.12 0.01
C MET A 101 -12.22 11.11 -0.40
N THR A 102 -13.48 10.70 -0.31
CA THR A 102 -14.63 11.49 -0.80
C THR A 102 -15.15 12.49 0.22
N GLN A 103 -14.68 12.40 1.46
CA GLN A 103 -15.04 13.34 2.55
C GLN A 103 -13.80 13.74 3.33
N SER A 104 -13.81 14.97 3.84
CA SER A 104 -12.81 15.47 4.77
C SER A 104 -12.90 14.76 6.11
N TRP A 105 -11.77 14.67 6.82
CA TRP A 105 -11.65 14.14 8.17
C TRP A 105 -10.86 15.13 9.06
N PRO A 106 -10.95 15.04 10.40
CA PRO A 106 -10.32 16.01 11.29
C PRO A 106 -8.81 16.17 11.16
N GLY A 107 -8.09 15.08 10.81
CA GLY A 107 -6.64 15.05 10.66
C GLY A 107 -6.12 15.52 9.31
N GLN A 108 -7.00 15.74 8.33
CA GLN A 108 -6.60 16.12 6.98
C GLN A 108 -5.74 17.38 6.94
N MET A 109 -4.65 17.34 6.21
CA MET A 109 -3.81 18.52 5.91
C MET A 109 -4.67 19.63 5.29
N ARG A 110 -4.42 20.88 5.69
CA ARG A 110 -5.20 22.04 5.25
C ARG A 110 -4.50 22.90 4.21
N THR A 111 -3.18 22.79 4.14
CA THR A 111 -2.37 23.58 3.22
C THR A 111 -0.91 23.12 3.24
N VAL A 112 -0.13 23.57 2.26
CA VAL A 112 1.33 23.56 2.28
C VAL A 112 1.80 24.94 2.77
N TYR A 113 2.76 24.97 3.69
CA TYR A 113 3.27 26.23 4.23
C TYR A 113 3.82 27.13 3.12
N GLY A 114 3.27 28.33 3.05
CA GLY A 114 3.68 29.35 2.06
C GLY A 114 3.21 29.10 0.62
N ASP A 115 2.52 27.97 0.34
CA ASP A 115 2.09 27.61 -1.02
C ASP A 115 0.76 26.84 -1.02
N HIS A 116 -0.33 27.55 -0.79
CA HIS A 116 -1.66 26.96 -0.79
C HIS A 116 -2.06 26.43 -2.18
N GLN A 117 -1.61 27.06 -3.26
CA GLN A 117 -1.95 26.61 -4.61
C GLN A 117 -1.38 25.22 -4.88
N ARG A 118 -0.15 24.95 -4.46
CA ARG A 118 0.44 23.61 -4.55
C ARG A 118 -0.40 22.54 -3.82
N PHE A 119 -0.97 22.88 -2.67
CA PHE A 119 -1.88 21.95 -1.96
C PHE A 119 -3.10 21.60 -2.83
N ILE A 120 -3.74 22.59 -3.44
CA ILE A 120 -4.88 22.36 -4.32
C ILE A 120 -4.47 21.56 -5.56
N ASP A 121 -3.40 21.95 -6.22
CA ASP A 121 -2.93 21.31 -7.46
C ASP A 121 -2.54 19.86 -7.25
N THR A 122 -1.89 19.55 -6.13
CA THR A 122 -1.41 18.19 -5.84
C THR A 122 -2.55 17.24 -5.43
N TYR A 123 -3.45 17.69 -4.56
CA TYR A 123 -4.38 16.76 -3.89
C TYR A 123 -5.83 16.87 -4.35
N PHE A 124 -6.19 17.87 -5.17
CA PHE A 124 -7.59 18.08 -5.58
C PHE A 124 -7.79 18.33 -7.08
N SER A 125 -6.72 18.50 -7.86
CA SER A 125 -6.87 18.77 -9.29
C SER A 125 -7.22 17.52 -10.10
N GLN A 126 -6.68 16.35 -9.71
CA GLN A 126 -6.88 15.09 -10.43
C GLN A 126 -8.23 14.43 -10.14
N ALA A 127 -8.79 14.66 -8.96
CA ALA A 127 -10.09 14.14 -8.56
C ALA A 127 -10.92 15.27 -7.92
N PRO A 128 -11.57 16.14 -8.73
CA PRO A 128 -12.27 17.31 -8.23
C PRO A 128 -13.33 16.97 -7.17
N GLY A 129 -13.22 17.61 -6.01
CA GLY A 129 -14.08 17.36 -4.84
C GLY A 129 -13.63 16.24 -3.92
N ASN A 130 -12.63 15.45 -4.31
CA ASN A 130 -12.06 14.35 -3.52
C ASN A 130 -10.61 14.64 -3.19
N TYR A 131 -10.13 14.12 -2.06
CA TYR A 131 -8.71 14.11 -1.76
C TYR A 131 -8.05 12.97 -2.53
N PHE A 132 -7.17 13.31 -3.45
CA PHE A 132 -6.39 12.37 -4.25
C PHE A 132 -5.13 11.94 -3.48
N THR A 133 -5.01 10.65 -3.17
CA THR A 133 -3.91 10.15 -2.35
C THR A 133 -2.59 10.00 -3.13
N GLY A 134 -2.67 9.85 -4.44
CA GLY A 134 -1.53 9.46 -5.27
C GLY A 134 -1.14 7.99 -5.11
N ASP A 135 -1.96 7.19 -4.44
CA ASP A 135 -1.78 5.75 -4.31
C ASP A 135 -2.79 4.99 -5.19
N GLY A 136 -2.34 3.88 -5.75
CA GLY A 136 -3.20 2.90 -6.36
C GLY A 136 -3.75 1.92 -5.32
N ALA A 137 -4.97 1.44 -5.53
CA ALA A 137 -5.57 0.44 -4.67
C ALA A 137 -6.66 -0.35 -5.40
N TYR A 138 -7.04 -1.48 -4.81
CA TYR A 138 -8.24 -2.22 -5.20
C TYR A 138 -8.98 -2.71 -3.95
N ILE A 139 -10.22 -3.14 -4.16
CA ILE A 139 -11.06 -3.74 -3.11
C ILE A 139 -11.29 -5.21 -3.48
N ASP A 140 -10.96 -6.13 -2.57
CA ASP A 140 -11.17 -7.56 -2.81
C ASP A 140 -12.62 -8.01 -2.60
N ASP A 141 -12.89 -9.29 -2.81
CA ASP A 141 -14.23 -9.88 -2.68
C ASP A 141 -14.82 -9.78 -1.27
N ASP A 142 -13.97 -9.70 -0.24
CA ASP A 142 -14.39 -9.51 1.16
C ASP A 142 -14.54 -8.02 1.54
N GLY A 143 -14.28 -7.10 0.61
CA GLY A 143 -14.38 -5.66 0.80
C GLY A 143 -13.15 -5.02 1.44
N TYR A 144 -12.02 -5.72 1.47
CA TYR A 144 -10.77 -5.21 2.02
C TYR A 144 -9.97 -4.42 1.00
N PHE A 145 -9.34 -3.34 1.47
CA PHE A 145 -8.49 -2.48 0.67
C PHE A 145 -7.06 -3.02 0.60
N TRP A 146 -6.55 -3.06 -0.62
CA TRP A 146 -5.18 -3.43 -0.94
C TRP A 146 -4.50 -2.26 -1.63
N ILE A 147 -3.44 -1.76 -1.03
CA ILE A 147 -2.66 -0.66 -1.59
C ILE A 147 -1.61 -1.25 -2.53
N THR A 148 -1.60 -0.80 -3.78
CA THR A 148 -0.71 -1.35 -4.83
C THR A 148 0.57 -0.53 -5.03
N GLY A 149 0.71 0.57 -4.29
CA GLY A 149 1.84 1.49 -4.37
C GLY A 149 1.46 2.86 -4.93
N ARG A 150 2.47 3.67 -5.23
CA ARG A 150 2.27 5.01 -5.80
C ARG A 150 1.83 4.91 -7.25
N VAL A 151 0.94 5.82 -7.66
CA VAL A 151 0.47 5.89 -9.05
C VAL A 151 1.54 6.44 -10.02
N ASP A 152 2.50 7.19 -9.49
CA ASP A 152 3.69 7.67 -10.20
C ASP A 152 4.76 6.57 -10.38
N ASP A 153 4.69 5.46 -9.64
CA ASP A 153 5.55 4.28 -9.78
C ASP A 153 4.92 3.17 -10.65
N VAL A 154 3.83 3.49 -11.37
CA VAL A 154 3.18 2.54 -12.28
C VAL A 154 3.83 2.60 -13.65
N LEU A 155 4.20 1.43 -14.17
CA LEU A 155 4.78 1.23 -15.49
C LEU A 155 3.68 0.98 -16.54
N ASN A 156 3.80 1.64 -17.69
CA ASN A 156 2.91 1.42 -18.84
C ASN A 156 3.61 0.54 -19.90
N VAL A 157 3.52 -0.76 -19.74
CA VAL A 157 4.17 -1.72 -20.62
C VAL A 157 3.17 -2.30 -21.63
N SER A 158 3.32 -1.94 -22.90
CA SER A 158 2.43 -2.42 -23.98
C SER A 158 0.93 -2.16 -23.71
N GLY A 159 0.60 -1.05 -23.07
CA GLY A 159 -0.76 -0.70 -22.69
C GLY A 159 -1.28 -1.33 -21.39
N HIS A 160 -0.45 -2.09 -20.69
CA HIS A 160 -0.77 -2.62 -19.38
C HIS A 160 -0.11 -1.77 -18.29
N ARG A 161 -0.90 -1.40 -17.29
CA ARG A 161 -0.40 -0.71 -16.09
C ARG A 161 0.03 -1.75 -15.06
N ILE A 162 1.29 -1.71 -14.68
CA ILE A 162 1.91 -2.67 -13.75
C ILE A 162 2.60 -1.88 -12.65
N GLY A 163 2.21 -2.10 -11.39
CA GLY A 163 2.89 -1.50 -10.24
C GLY A 163 4.30 -2.07 -10.07
N THR A 164 5.29 -1.21 -9.85
CA THR A 164 6.66 -1.67 -9.57
C THR A 164 6.72 -2.60 -8.39
N ALA A 165 6.00 -2.30 -7.30
CA ALA A 165 5.91 -3.11 -6.09
C ALA A 165 5.32 -4.52 -6.34
N GLU A 166 4.38 -4.66 -7.29
CA GLU A 166 3.81 -5.95 -7.66
C GLU A 166 4.86 -6.85 -8.32
N VAL A 167 5.64 -6.29 -9.25
CA VAL A 167 6.72 -7.01 -9.93
C VAL A 167 7.84 -7.35 -8.93
N GLU A 168 8.23 -6.42 -8.07
CA GLU A 168 9.21 -6.65 -7.01
C GLU A 168 8.78 -7.77 -6.05
N GLY A 169 7.49 -7.78 -5.66
CA GLY A 169 6.92 -8.83 -4.82
C GLY A 169 6.96 -10.20 -5.48
N ALA A 170 6.61 -10.27 -6.77
CA ALA A 170 6.66 -11.51 -7.53
C ALA A 170 8.09 -12.04 -7.69
N ILE A 171 9.06 -11.16 -7.94
CA ILE A 171 10.48 -11.52 -8.06
C ILE A 171 11.05 -11.92 -6.70
N GLY A 172 10.72 -11.21 -5.63
CA GLY A 172 11.18 -11.49 -4.26
C GLY A 172 10.70 -12.85 -3.72
N ALA A 173 9.62 -13.42 -4.28
CA ALA A 173 9.18 -14.78 -3.96
C ALA A 173 10.08 -15.88 -4.56
N ALA A 174 11.00 -15.54 -5.47
CA ALA A 174 11.89 -16.50 -6.08
C ALA A 174 13.07 -16.85 -5.15
N SER A 175 13.41 -18.16 -5.10
CA SER A 175 14.54 -18.63 -4.29
C SER A 175 15.86 -17.99 -4.75
N GLY A 176 16.64 -17.46 -3.79
CA GLY A 176 17.92 -16.82 -4.05
C GLY A 176 17.86 -15.32 -4.35
N VAL A 177 16.68 -14.72 -4.35
CA VAL A 177 16.52 -13.27 -4.39
C VAL A 177 16.34 -12.75 -2.97
N ALA A 178 17.25 -11.87 -2.53
CA ALA A 178 17.14 -11.22 -1.23
C ALA A 178 16.34 -9.92 -1.32
N GLU A 179 16.48 -9.19 -2.43
CA GLU A 179 15.77 -7.94 -2.68
C GLU A 179 15.67 -7.68 -4.19
N ALA A 180 14.60 -7.03 -4.61
CA ALA A 180 14.42 -6.61 -5.99
C ALA A 180 13.95 -5.14 -6.02
N ALA A 181 14.49 -4.37 -6.98
CA ALA A 181 14.00 -3.04 -7.31
C ALA A 181 13.63 -2.99 -8.79
N VAL A 182 12.50 -2.37 -9.10
CA VAL A 182 11.94 -2.29 -10.44
C VAL A 182 11.78 -0.83 -10.85
N ILE A 183 12.27 -0.50 -12.03
CA ILE A 183 12.09 0.82 -12.64
C ILE A 183 11.62 0.70 -14.09
N GLY A 184 10.88 1.70 -14.55
CA GLY A 184 10.55 1.87 -15.96
C GLY A 184 11.69 2.53 -16.73
N TYR A 185 11.82 2.18 -18.00
CA TYR A 185 12.65 2.90 -18.94
C TYR A 185 11.91 3.07 -20.27
N ASN A 186 12.17 4.16 -20.97
CA ASN A 186 11.54 4.40 -22.27
C ASN A 186 11.92 3.32 -23.27
N HIS A 187 10.92 2.69 -23.90
CA HIS A 187 11.10 1.65 -24.90
C HIS A 187 10.34 2.02 -26.17
N GLU A 188 11.04 2.06 -27.32
CA GLU A 188 10.50 2.55 -28.60
C GLU A 188 9.22 1.85 -29.07
N ILE A 189 9.02 0.57 -28.74
CA ILE A 189 7.86 -0.24 -29.20
C ILE A 189 6.82 -0.41 -28.10
N LYS A 190 7.23 -0.50 -26.83
CA LYS A 190 6.35 -0.88 -25.71
C LYS A 190 5.85 0.32 -24.89
N GLY A 191 6.31 1.54 -25.22
CA GLY A 191 6.15 2.72 -24.40
C GLY A 191 7.14 2.71 -23.24
N GLU A 192 6.96 1.82 -22.30
CA GLU A 192 7.93 1.55 -21.24
C GLU A 192 8.37 0.09 -21.24
N GLY A 193 9.62 -0.15 -20.88
CA GLY A 193 10.17 -1.46 -20.56
C GLY A 193 10.45 -1.58 -19.07
N ILE A 194 10.43 -2.79 -18.55
CA ILE A 194 10.74 -3.08 -17.15
C ILE A 194 12.23 -3.36 -17.01
N TYR A 195 12.88 -2.67 -16.08
CA TYR A 195 14.26 -2.94 -15.68
C TYR A 195 14.26 -3.37 -14.22
N CYS A 196 14.82 -4.54 -13.95
CA CYS A 196 14.88 -5.10 -12.61
C CYS A 196 16.33 -5.17 -12.14
N LEU A 197 16.56 -4.65 -10.93
CA LEU A 197 17.79 -4.85 -10.18
C LEU A 197 17.53 -5.93 -9.14
N LEU A 198 18.41 -6.92 -9.08
CA LEU A 198 18.29 -8.04 -8.13
C LEU A 198 19.49 -8.06 -7.21
N TYR A 199 19.22 -8.13 -5.93
CA TYR A 199 20.21 -8.49 -4.94
C TYR A 199 20.02 -9.97 -4.58
N THR A 200 21.04 -10.76 -4.86
CA THR A 200 21.03 -12.20 -4.61
C THR A 200 21.91 -12.52 -3.39
N SER A 201 21.43 -13.41 -2.54
CA SER A 201 22.15 -13.90 -1.35
C SER A 201 23.18 -14.97 -1.73
#